data_95149f9a5666e7fe931434aa69ef764b
#
_entry.id   95149f9a5666e7fe931434aa69ef764b
#
_cell.length_a   1.000
_cell.length_b   1.000
_cell.length_c   1.000
_cell.angle_alpha   90.00
_cell.angle_beta   90.00
_cell.angle_gamma   90.00
#
_symmetry.space_group_name_H-M   'P 1'
#
loop_
_entity.id
_entity.type
_entity.pdbx_description
1 polymer ?
#
loop_
_entity_poly.entity_id
_entity_poly.type
_entity_poly.pdbx_seq_one_letter_code
_entity_poly.pdbx_strand_id
1 'polypeptide(L)'
;MSLAIFDLDNTLLAGDSDHRWGEFLCEKNWASADDYRLRNDQFYADYRAGSLDMHAYLSFVLGPLRGKHRKEVQALQHEFVRDCIEPMLLDKAFALIDQHRIAGDMLLLMTATHAVVAEPVAARLGFEQWLCSGVGIDQDHYTGQPDGPPCFQKGKISHLERWRAKWDTATQPLPAMEDTWFYSDSHNDLPLLASVGHPVAVDPDPTLRRHAEDNHWQILSLRD
;
A
#
# COMPACT_ATOMS: atom_id res chain seq x y z
N MET A 1 -3.83 5.53 -23.55
CA MET A 1 -2.82 5.16 -22.50
C MET A 1 -3.11 6.04 -21.31
N SER A 2 -3.51 5.45 -20.22
CA SER A 2 -3.84 6.10 -18.94
C SER A 2 -2.81 5.72 -17.86
N LEU A 3 -2.87 6.34 -16.70
CA LEU A 3 -2.17 5.87 -15.50
C LEU A 3 -3.19 5.15 -14.61
N ALA A 4 -2.96 3.89 -14.29
CA ALA A 4 -3.78 3.13 -13.34
C ALA A 4 -3.02 2.97 -12.03
N ILE A 5 -3.51 3.63 -10.99
CA ILE A 5 -2.97 3.59 -9.63
C ILE A 5 -3.82 2.64 -8.81
N PHE A 6 -3.18 1.77 -8.04
CA PHE A 6 -3.86 0.80 -7.18
C PHE A 6 -3.35 0.93 -5.75
N ASP A 7 -4.26 1.08 -4.81
CA ASP A 7 -3.96 0.80 -3.41
C ASP A 7 -3.82 -0.71 -3.20
N LEU A 8 -3.24 -1.12 -2.07
CA LEU A 8 -2.89 -2.51 -1.81
C LEU A 8 -3.87 -3.19 -0.86
N ASP A 9 -3.84 -2.76 0.40
CA ASP A 9 -4.50 -3.43 1.51
C ASP A 9 -6.02 -3.24 1.41
N ASN A 10 -6.78 -4.32 1.58
CA ASN A 10 -8.22 -4.36 1.37
C ASN A 10 -8.70 -3.95 -0.04
N THR A 11 -7.81 -3.52 -0.93
CA THR A 11 -8.08 -3.20 -2.34
C THR A 11 -7.69 -4.37 -3.24
N LEU A 12 -6.39 -4.63 -3.44
CA LEU A 12 -5.89 -5.77 -4.23
C LEU A 12 -5.73 -7.05 -3.40
N LEU A 13 -5.69 -6.92 -2.08
CA LEU A 13 -5.62 -8.01 -1.11
C LEU A 13 -6.93 -8.13 -0.32
N ALA A 14 -7.30 -9.34 0.06
CA ALA A 14 -8.43 -9.63 0.94
C ALA A 14 -8.05 -9.42 2.43
N GLY A 15 -7.40 -8.31 2.76
CA GLY A 15 -6.99 -7.97 4.13
C GLY A 15 -5.89 -6.93 4.18
N ASP A 16 -5.37 -6.69 5.38
CA ASP A 16 -4.33 -5.71 5.67
C ASP A 16 -2.98 -6.42 5.85
N SER A 17 -2.07 -6.19 4.90
CA SER A 17 -0.74 -6.82 4.89
C SER A 17 0.18 -6.27 5.97
N ASP A 18 0.02 -5.01 6.34
CA ASP A 18 0.85 -4.35 7.35
C ASP A 18 0.48 -4.85 8.77
N HIS A 19 -0.83 -4.94 9.08
CA HIS A 19 -1.31 -5.55 10.31
C HIS A 19 -0.88 -7.02 10.40
N ARG A 20 -1.04 -7.79 9.30
CA ARG A 20 -0.64 -9.21 9.24
C ARG A 20 0.88 -9.41 9.40
N TRP A 21 1.70 -8.46 8.89
CA TRP A 21 3.14 -8.46 9.12
C TRP A 21 3.49 -8.38 10.61
N GLY A 22 2.81 -7.51 11.35
CA GLY A 22 2.99 -7.40 12.80
C GLY A 22 2.71 -8.71 13.55
N GLU A 23 1.62 -9.42 13.19
CA GLU A 23 1.32 -10.74 13.74
C GLU A 23 2.39 -11.76 13.38
N PHE A 24 2.83 -11.77 12.12
CA PHE A 24 3.87 -12.66 11.62
C PHE A 24 5.22 -12.46 12.34
N LEU A 25 5.60 -11.22 12.65
CA LEU A 25 6.78 -10.93 13.47
C LEU A 25 6.67 -11.56 14.86
N CYS A 26 5.49 -11.57 15.47
CA CYS A 26 5.26 -12.25 16.73
C CYS A 26 5.37 -13.79 16.59
N GLU A 27 4.79 -14.37 15.54
CA GLU A 27 4.87 -15.81 15.24
C GLU A 27 6.32 -16.27 15.04
N LYS A 28 7.16 -15.42 14.47
CA LYS A 28 8.59 -15.67 14.22
C LYS A 28 9.50 -15.29 15.39
N ASN A 29 8.94 -14.83 16.52
CA ASN A 29 9.68 -14.36 17.70
C ASN A 29 10.62 -13.17 17.41
N TRP A 30 10.28 -12.32 16.43
CA TRP A 30 10.97 -11.07 16.16
C TRP A 30 10.39 -9.91 16.97
N ALA A 31 9.18 -10.06 17.48
CA ALA A 31 8.52 -9.14 18.39
C ALA A 31 7.96 -9.90 19.60
N SER A 32 7.87 -9.22 20.76
CA SER A 32 7.27 -9.78 21.97
C SER A 32 5.74 -9.86 21.81
N ALA A 33 5.17 -11.08 21.94
CA ALA A 33 3.84 -11.36 21.44
C ALA A 33 2.69 -10.54 22.08
N ASP A 34 2.65 -10.43 23.42
CA ASP A 34 1.43 -9.96 24.08
C ASP A 34 1.22 -8.44 23.92
N ASP A 35 2.21 -7.63 24.33
CA ASP A 35 2.10 -6.16 24.21
C ASP A 35 2.13 -5.70 22.75
N TYR A 36 2.85 -6.42 21.87
CA TYR A 36 2.97 -6.03 20.48
C TYR A 36 1.65 -6.19 19.73
N ARG A 37 0.97 -7.33 19.89
CA ARG A 37 -0.34 -7.58 19.26
C ARG A 37 -1.37 -6.55 19.69
N LEU A 38 -1.47 -6.28 20.99
CA LEU A 38 -2.41 -5.28 21.51
C LEU A 38 -2.19 -3.90 20.87
N ARG A 39 -0.93 -3.48 20.73
CA ARG A 39 -0.60 -2.21 20.09
C ARG A 39 -0.85 -2.23 18.58
N ASN A 40 -0.56 -3.35 17.91
CA ASN A 40 -0.83 -3.52 16.49
C ASN A 40 -2.32 -3.40 16.20
N ASP A 41 -3.16 -4.05 17.00
CA ASP A 41 -4.62 -3.96 16.90
C ASP A 41 -5.13 -2.53 17.16
N GLN A 42 -4.53 -1.81 18.12
CA GLN A 42 -4.89 -0.41 18.39
C GLN A 42 -4.55 0.48 17.19
N PHE A 43 -3.37 0.36 16.61
CA PHE A 43 -3.00 1.11 15.40
C PHE A 43 -3.91 0.81 14.21
N TYR A 44 -4.32 -0.46 14.06
CA TYR A 44 -5.27 -0.85 13.02
C TYR A 44 -6.65 -0.21 13.28
N ALA A 45 -7.11 -0.16 14.52
CA ALA A 45 -8.35 0.53 14.89
C ALA A 45 -8.26 2.05 14.61
N ASP A 46 -7.13 2.69 14.95
CA ASP A 46 -6.88 4.10 14.67
C ASP A 46 -6.84 4.41 13.16
N TYR A 47 -6.25 3.51 12.35
CA TYR A 47 -6.28 3.58 10.88
C TYR A 47 -7.71 3.60 10.34
N ARG A 48 -8.54 2.65 10.80
CA ARG A 48 -9.95 2.55 10.39
C ARG A 48 -10.79 3.74 10.85
N ALA A 49 -10.40 4.38 11.94
CA ALA A 49 -11.03 5.60 12.44
C ALA A 49 -10.54 6.88 11.75
N GLY A 50 -9.48 6.80 10.92
CA GLY A 50 -8.84 7.95 10.25
C GLY A 50 -8.00 8.83 11.20
N SER A 51 -7.69 8.33 12.41
CA SER A 51 -6.96 9.05 13.48
C SER A 51 -5.51 8.56 13.67
N LEU A 52 -5.02 7.67 12.79
CA LEU A 52 -3.70 7.07 12.91
C LEU A 52 -2.57 8.11 12.86
N ASP A 53 -1.72 8.11 13.89
CA ASP A 53 -0.37 8.71 13.80
C ASP A 53 0.56 7.76 13.03
N MET A 54 0.70 8.04 11.74
CA MET A 54 1.46 7.18 10.83
C MET A 54 2.96 7.13 11.16
N HIS A 55 3.55 8.19 11.72
CA HIS A 55 4.95 8.17 12.15
C HIS A 55 5.15 7.28 13.38
N ALA A 56 4.25 7.38 14.36
CA ALA A 56 4.26 6.50 15.54
C ALA A 56 4.09 5.04 15.14
N TYR A 57 3.16 4.77 14.21
CA TYR A 57 2.94 3.42 13.67
C TYR A 57 4.18 2.85 12.95
N LEU A 58 4.75 3.60 12.00
CA LEU A 58 5.93 3.15 11.27
C LEU A 58 7.13 2.91 12.19
N SER A 59 7.35 3.77 13.19
CA SER A 59 8.40 3.56 14.19
C SER A 59 8.16 2.30 15.05
N PHE A 60 6.89 1.98 15.30
CA PHE A 60 6.50 0.77 16.03
C PHE A 60 6.73 -0.49 15.18
N VAL A 61 6.18 -0.56 13.97
CA VAL A 61 6.22 -1.77 13.14
C VAL A 61 7.62 -2.08 12.61
N LEU A 62 8.45 -1.05 12.39
CA LEU A 62 9.84 -1.19 11.96
C LEU A 62 10.80 -1.46 13.13
N GLY A 63 10.40 -1.16 14.37
CA GLY A 63 11.22 -1.33 15.57
C GLY A 63 11.89 -2.70 15.70
N PRO A 64 11.17 -3.83 15.51
CA PRO A 64 11.73 -5.18 15.55
C PRO A 64 12.83 -5.46 14.52
N LEU A 65 12.89 -4.68 13.44
CA LEU A 65 13.89 -4.83 12.40
C LEU A 65 15.21 -4.10 12.71
N ARG A 66 15.26 -3.30 13.79
CA ARG A 66 16.44 -2.52 14.15
C ARG A 66 17.70 -3.41 14.26
N GLY A 67 18.74 -3.04 13.52
CA GLY A 67 20.02 -3.74 13.49
C GLY A 67 19.99 -5.08 12.73
N LYS A 68 18.87 -5.45 12.13
CA LYS A 68 18.79 -6.64 11.27
C LYS A 68 19.39 -6.37 9.90
N HIS A 69 20.16 -7.31 9.40
CA HIS A 69 20.75 -7.22 8.07
C HIS A 69 19.67 -7.46 6.99
N ARG A 70 19.75 -6.74 5.85
CA ARG A 70 18.78 -6.84 4.75
C ARG A 70 18.54 -8.28 4.28
N LYS A 71 19.57 -9.13 4.23
CA LYS A 71 19.42 -10.54 3.83
C LYS A 71 18.58 -11.36 4.81
N GLU A 72 18.66 -11.08 6.12
CA GLU A 72 17.83 -11.77 7.12
C GLU A 72 16.35 -11.38 6.93
N VAL A 73 16.09 -10.09 6.74
CA VAL A 73 14.74 -9.57 6.50
C VAL A 73 14.20 -10.08 5.16
N GLN A 74 15.03 -10.17 4.11
CA GLN A 74 14.63 -10.70 2.82
C GLN A 74 14.18 -12.17 2.91
N ALA A 75 14.86 -12.99 3.69
CA ALA A 75 14.42 -14.37 3.93
C ALA A 75 13.05 -14.40 4.62
N LEU A 76 12.84 -13.52 5.61
CA LEU A 76 11.57 -13.39 6.31
C LEU A 76 10.44 -12.88 5.38
N GLN A 77 10.74 -11.93 4.47
CA GLN A 77 9.81 -11.45 3.45
C GLN A 77 9.32 -12.57 2.52
N HIS A 78 10.22 -13.46 2.08
CA HIS A 78 9.83 -14.60 1.23
C HIS A 78 8.88 -15.55 1.97
N GLU A 79 9.13 -15.83 3.25
CA GLU A 79 8.20 -16.62 4.06
C GLU A 79 6.86 -15.91 4.23
N PHE A 80 6.88 -14.61 4.52
CA PHE A 80 5.68 -13.81 4.69
C PHE A 80 4.80 -13.79 3.43
N VAL A 81 5.40 -13.55 2.27
CA VAL A 81 4.66 -13.57 1.00
C VAL A 81 4.02 -14.93 0.78
N ARG A 82 4.78 -16.02 0.94
CA ARG A 82 4.27 -17.39 0.75
C ARG A 82 3.16 -17.75 1.75
N ASP A 83 3.35 -17.45 3.02
CA ASP A 83 2.50 -17.99 4.09
C ASP A 83 1.31 -17.06 4.42
N CYS A 84 1.48 -15.75 4.19
CA CYS A 84 0.49 -14.75 4.59
C CYS A 84 -0.14 -14.00 3.42
N ILE A 85 0.63 -13.63 2.39
CA ILE A 85 0.11 -12.84 1.27
C ILE A 85 -0.58 -13.72 0.22
N GLU A 86 0.00 -14.87 -0.16
CA GLU A 86 -0.64 -15.75 -1.15
C GLU A 86 -2.11 -16.08 -0.84
N PRO A 87 -2.50 -16.40 0.42
CA PRO A 87 -3.90 -16.62 0.76
C PRO A 87 -4.80 -15.37 0.67
N MET A 88 -4.21 -14.17 0.63
CA MET A 88 -4.95 -12.90 0.55
C MET A 88 -5.10 -12.39 -0.89
N LEU A 89 -4.43 -13.01 -1.86
CA LEU A 89 -4.50 -12.61 -3.27
C LEU A 89 -5.89 -12.89 -3.84
N LEU A 90 -6.39 -11.96 -4.66
CA LEU A 90 -7.71 -12.01 -5.27
C LEU A 90 -7.59 -12.22 -6.79
N ASP A 91 -8.24 -13.25 -7.34
CA ASP A 91 -8.25 -13.51 -8.78
C ASP A 91 -8.78 -12.31 -9.59
N LYS A 92 -9.82 -11.63 -9.08
CA LYS A 92 -10.37 -10.44 -9.72
C LYS A 92 -9.41 -9.25 -9.69
N ALA A 93 -8.51 -9.16 -8.69
CA ALA A 93 -7.47 -8.14 -8.67
C ALA A 93 -6.47 -8.36 -9.82
N PHE A 94 -6.04 -9.59 -10.04
CA PHE A 94 -5.20 -9.92 -11.21
C PHE A 94 -5.90 -9.60 -12.52
N ALA A 95 -7.18 -9.96 -12.67
CA ALA A 95 -7.95 -9.66 -13.86
C ALA A 95 -8.07 -8.14 -14.12
N LEU A 96 -8.26 -7.33 -13.07
CA LEU A 96 -8.31 -5.88 -13.17
C LEU A 96 -6.96 -5.28 -13.56
N ILE A 97 -5.86 -5.73 -12.95
CA ILE A 97 -4.50 -5.32 -13.32
C ILE A 97 -4.22 -5.66 -14.79
N ASP A 98 -4.59 -6.88 -15.24
CA ASP A 98 -4.38 -7.33 -16.60
C ASP A 98 -5.22 -6.56 -17.61
N GLN A 99 -6.43 -6.13 -17.29
CA GLN A 99 -7.22 -5.24 -18.14
C GLN A 99 -6.44 -3.96 -18.50
N HIS A 100 -5.86 -3.29 -17.52
CA HIS A 100 -5.05 -2.09 -17.74
C HIS A 100 -3.76 -2.40 -18.49
N ARG A 101 -3.10 -3.51 -18.17
CA ARG A 101 -1.89 -3.96 -18.86
C ARG A 101 -2.15 -4.23 -20.36
N ILE A 102 -3.24 -4.90 -20.68
CA ILE A 102 -3.67 -5.19 -22.08
C ILE A 102 -4.04 -3.90 -22.81
N ALA A 103 -4.66 -2.92 -22.11
CA ALA A 103 -4.96 -1.61 -22.67
C ALA A 103 -3.71 -0.74 -22.92
N GLY A 104 -2.54 -1.18 -22.45
CA GLY A 104 -1.29 -0.44 -22.57
C GLY A 104 -1.19 0.73 -21.59
N ASP A 105 -1.91 0.69 -20.49
CA ASP A 105 -1.85 1.70 -19.43
C ASP A 105 -0.61 1.52 -18.56
N MET A 106 -0.14 2.62 -17.97
CA MET A 106 0.91 2.59 -16.96
C MET A 106 0.32 2.10 -15.64
N LEU A 107 1.00 1.15 -15.00
CA LEU A 107 0.57 0.57 -13.73
C LEU A 107 1.42 1.10 -12.59
N LEU A 108 0.80 1.58 -11.52
CA LEU A 108 1.47 2.06 -10.32
C LEU A 108 0.78 1.51 -9.07
N LEU A 109 1.51 0.77 -8.24
CA LEU A 109 1.04 0.46 -6.89
C LEU A 109 1.32 1.65 -5.97
N MET A 110 0.34 2.05 -5.15
CA MET A 110 0.52 3.13 -4.19
C MET A 110 -0.14 2.80 -2.85
N THR A 111 0.66 2.55 -1.84
CA THR A 111 0.17 2.09 -0.52
C THR A 111 0.80 2.85 0.64
N ALA A 112 0.07 2.93 1.75
CA ALA A 112 0.60 3.42 3.02
C ALA A 112 1.59 2.44 3.67
N THR A 113 1.48 1.18 3.35
CA THR A 113 2.34 0.08 3.82
C THR A 113 3.81 0.38 3.62
N HIS A 114 4.64 -0.03 4.56
CA HIS A 114 6.09 0.21 4.49
C HIS A 114 6.80 -0.70 3.46
N ALA A 115 7.94 -0.24 2.93
CA ALA A 115 8.68 -0.88 1.83
C ALA A 115 9.04 -2.36 2.08
N VAL A 116 9.28 -2.75 3.33
CA VAL A 116 9.61 -4.15 3.67
C VAL A 116 8.49 -5.13 3.26
N VAL A 117 7.23 -4.69 3.35
CA VAL A 117 6.06 -5.48 2.94
C VAL A 117 5.65 -5.14 1.51
N ALA A 118 5.56 -3.85 1.19
CA ALA A 118 5.00 -3.40 -0.08
C ALA A 118 5.83 -3.84 -1.31
N GLU A 119 7.16 -3.80 -1.24
CA GLU A 119 8.02 -4.15 -2.38
C GLU A 119 7.87 -5.61 -2.84
N PRO A 120 8.01 -6.63 -1.97
CA PRO A 120 7.85 -8.02 -2.40
C PRO A 120 6.41 -8.33 -2.84
N VAL A 121 5.40 -7.67 -2.27
CA VAL A 121 4.00 -7.84 -2.69
C VAL A 121 3.76 -7.19 -4.05
N ALA A 122 4.28 -5.99 -4.30
CA ALA A 122 4.24 -5.33 -5.60
C ALA A 122 4.85 -6.22 -6.70
N ALA A 123 6.03 -6.77 -6.44
CA ALA A 123 6.70 -7.70 -7.35
C ALA A 123 5.85 -8.96 -7.60
N ARG A 124 5.21 -9.52 -6.57
CA ARG A 124 4.31 -10.69 -6.69
C ARG A 124 3.07 -10.40 -7.54
N LEU A 125 2.53 -9.18 -7.47
CA LEU A 125 1.40 -8.72 -8.29
C LEU A 125 1.82 -8.28 -9.71
N GLY A 126 3.14 -8.26 -10.01
CA GLY A 126 3.67 -7.90 -11.33
C GLY A 126 3.71 -6.39 -11.60
N PHE A 127 3.82 -5.57 -10.56
CA PHE A 127 4.09 -4.14 -10.69
C PHE A 127 5.58 -3.88 -10.87
N GLU A 128 5.92 -3.00 -11.82
CA GLU A 128 7.30 -2.50 -12.03
C GLU A 128 7.54 -1.16 -11.32
N GLN A 129 6.45 -0.47 -10.97
CA GLN A 129 6.48 0.83 -10.28
C GLN A 129 5.61 0.78 -9.02
N TRP A 130 6.16 1.27 -7.91
CA TRP A 130 5.41 1.41 -6.67
C TRP A 130 5.85 2.62 -5.84
N LEU A 131 4.92 3.15 -5.07
CA LEU A 131 5.12 4.20 -4.07
C LEU A 131 4.59 3.69 -2.73
N CYS A 132 5.42 3.72 -1.71
CA CYS A 132 5.11 3.21 -0.38
C CYS A 132 5.81 4.03 0.70
N SER A 133 5.56 3.75 1.98
CA SER A 133 6.28 4.40 3.07
C SER A 133 7.71 3.86 3.15
N GLY A 134 8.68 4.78 3.16
CA GLY A 134 10.10 4.45 3.16
C GLY A 134 10.60 3.87 4.48
N VAL A 135 11.67 3.08 4.43
CA VAL A 135 12.33 2.47 5.59
C VAL A 135 13.81 2.83 5.64
N GLY A 136 14.28 3.19 6.82
CA GLY A 136 15.66 3.59 7.03
C GLY A 136 16.62 2.38 6.99
N ILE A 137 17.67 2.51 6.18
CA ILE A 137 18.75 1.53 6.05
C ILE A 137 20.09 2.26 6.20
N ASP A 138 20.98 1.70 7.01
CA ASP A 138 22.34 2.15 7.17
C ASP A 138 23.29 0.95 7.08
N GLN A 139 24.29 0.99 6.22
CA GLN A 139 25.30 -0.06 5.99
C GLN A 139 24.68 -1.48 5.88
N ASP A 140 23.61 -1.61 5.04
CA ASP A 140 22.86 -2.85 4.84
C ASP A 140 22.08 -3.37 6.07
N HIS A 141 21.91 -2.55 7.11
CA HIS A 141 21.09 -2.88 8.28
C HIS A 141 19.90 -1.93 8.40
N TYR A 142 18.75 -2.45 8.80
CA TYR A 142 17.58 -1.65 9.09
C TYR A 142 17.81 -0.79 10.33
N THR A 143 17.46 0.49 10.25
CA THR A 143 17.56 1.41 11.41
C THR A 143 16.42 1.20 12.41
N GLY A 144 15.35 0.54 11.99
CA GLY A 144 14.10 0.41 12.75
C GLY A 144 13.29 1.70 12.77
N GLN A 145 13.53 2.60 11.81
CA GLN A 145 12.82 3.87 11.68
C GLN A 145 12.35 4.08 10.24
N PRO A 146 11.27 4.84 10.00
CA PRO A 146 10.89 5.25 8.66
C PRO A 146 11.95 6.16 8.02
N ASP A 147 11.95 6.21 6.69
CA ASP A 147 12.75 7.14 5.90
C ASP A 147 11.82 8.03 5.05
N GLY A 148 11.89 9.33 5.28
CA GLY A 148 11.05 10.32 4.63
C GLY A 148 9.59 10.35 5.12
N PRO A 149 8.74 11.15 4.45
CA PRO A 149 7.33 11.28 4.81
C PRO A 149 6.54 10.02 4.45
N PRO A 150 5.53 9.64 5.27
CA PRO A 150 4.66 8.50 4.97
C PRO A 150 3.85 8.68 3.69
N CYS A 151 3.62 7.58 2.97
CA CYS A 151 2.74 7.51 1.80
C CYS A 151 1.26 7.33 2.23
N PHE A 152 0.76 8.25 3.06
CA PHE A 152 -0.55 8.16 3.71
C PHE A 152 -1.35 9.45 3.54
N GLN A 153 -2.67 9.33 3.27
CA GLN A 153 -3.58 10.47 3.07
C GLN A 153 -3.00 11.49 2.04
N LYS A 154 -2.82 12.76 2.44
CA LYS A 154 -2.19 13.79 1.59
C LYS A 154 -0.74 13.46 1.21
N GLY A 155 -0.07 12.61 1.97
CA GLY A 155 1.26 12.11 1.64
C GLY A 155 1.28 11.34 0.32
N LYS A 156 0.22 10.58 -0.03
CA LYS A 156 0.10 9.93 -1.35
C LYS A 156 0.22 10.94 -2.48
N ILE A 157 -0.45 12.09 -2.40
CA ILE A 157 -0.34 13.16 -3.41
C ILE A 157 1.10 13.62 -3.56
N SER A 158 1.77 13.93 -2.44
CA SER A 158 3.17 14.39 -2.46
C SER A 158 4.15 13.32 -2.99
N HIS A 159 3.87 12.04 -2.76
CA HIS A 159 4.65 10.93 -3.35
C HIS A 159 4.42 10.85 -4.86
N LEU A 160 3.19 10.95 -5.32
CA LEU A 160 2.83 10.94 -6.74
C LEU A 160 3.45 12.12 -7.48
N GLU A 161 3.34 13.34 -6.95
CA GLU A 161 3.95 14.55 -7.54
C GLU A 161 5.45 14.41 -7.70
N ARG A 162 6.17 13.92 -6.66
CA ARG A 162 7.61 13.70 -6.71
C ARG A 162 8.01 12.62 -7.71
N TRP A 163 7.21 11.54 -7.82
CA TRP A 163 7.43 10.49 -8.81
C TRP A 163 7.21 11.04 -10.22
N ARG A 164 6.11 11.77 -10.46
CA ARG A 164 5.83 12.42 -11.74
C ARG A 164 6.94 13.42 -12.15
N ALA A 165 7.45 14.20 -11.22
CA ALA A 165 8.51 15.18 -11.47
C ALA A 165 9.87 14.53 -11.86
N LYS A 166 10.10 13.28 -11.45
CA LYS A 166 11.32 12.51 -11.79
C LYS A 166 11.17 11.67 -13.05
N TRP A 167 9.96 11.57 -13.58
CA TRP A 167 9.69 10.74 -14.75
C TRP A 167 10.30 11.34 -16.01
N ASP A 168 10.98 10.52 -16.80
CA ASP A 168 11.54 10.96 -18.09
C ASP A 168 10.46 10.97 -19.17
N THR A 169 9.82 12.11 -19.33
CA THR A 169 8.77 12.34 -20.33
C THR A 169 9.29 12.32 -21.78
N ALA A 170 10.61 12.37 -22.00
CA ALA A 170 11.18 12.25 -23.33
C ALA A 170 11.13 10.80 -23.85
N THR A 171 11.17 9.82 -22.95
CA THR A 171 11.06 8.40 -23.30
C THR A 171 9.62 7.90 -23.31
N GLN A 172 8.80 8.37 -22.36
CA GLN A 172 7.39 8.01 -22.26
C GLN A 172 6.57 9.16 -21.66
N PRO A 173 5.55 9.69 -22.37
CA PRO A 173 4.72 10.75 -21.84
C PRO A 173 3.89 10.24 -20.65
N LEU A 174 3.80 11.05 -19.58
CA LEU A 174 2.91 10.75 -18.46
C LEU A 174 1.49 11.16 -18.78
N PRO A 175 0.50 10.30 -18.53
CA PRO A 175 -0.91 10.66 -18.59
C PRO A 175 -1.25 11.82 -17.65
N ALA A 176 -2.21 12.66 -18.04
CA ALA A 176 -2.73 13.72 -17.18
C ALA A 176 -3.50 13.14 -15.98
N MET A 177 -3.78 13.96 -14.97
CA MET A 177 -4.56 13.48 -13.81
C MET A 177 -5.99 13.15 -14.20
N GLU A 178 -6.54 13.81 -15.22
CA GLU A 178 -7.84 13.55 -15.82
C GLU A 178 -7.92 12.18 -16.50
N ASP A 179 -6.78 11.64 -16.97
CA ASP A 179 -6.65 10.31 -17.58
C ASP A 179 -6.11 9.27 -16.57
N THR A 180 -6.21 9.56 -15.27
CA THR A 180 -5.69 8.69 -14.22
C THR A 180 -6.83 7.96 -13.51
N TRP A 181 -6.70 6.64 -13.38
CA TRP A 181 -7.52 5.78 -12.54
C TRP A 181 -6.89 5.65 -11.17
N PHE A 182 -7.70 5.66 -10.11
CA PHE A 182 -7.24 5.29 -8.78
C PHE A 182 -8.26 4.40 -8.08
N TYR A 183 -7.80 3.23 -7.66
CA TYR A 183 -8.57 2.17 -7.02
C TYR A 183 -8.21 2.12 -5.53
N SER A 184 -9.18 2.27 -4.64
CA SER A 184 -8.96 2.21 -3.18
C SER A 184 -10.23 1.81 -2.43
N ASP A 185 -10.06 1.15 -1.26
CA ASP A 185 -11.12 0.78 -0.32
C ASP A 185 -11.34 1.83 0.78
N SER A 186 -10.38 2.75 0.98
CA SER A 186 -10.26 3.54 2.21
C SER A 186 -10.62 5.02 2.03
N HIS A 187 -11.41 5.55 2.99
CA HIS A 187 -11.65 7.00 3.09
C HIS A 187 -10.37 7.82 3.33
N ASN A 188 -9.30 7.20 3.83
CA ASN A 188 -7.99 7.86 3.97
C ASN A 188 -7.42 8.31 2.62
N ASP A 189 -7.87 7.70 1.52
CA ASP A 189 -7.44 8.00 0.16
C ASP A 189 -8.31 9.03 -0.57
N LEU A 190 -9.35 9.54 0.07
CA LEU A 190 -10.21 10.60 -0.48
C LEU A 190 -9.44 11.78 -1.09
N PRO A 191 -8.33 12.28 -0.47
CA PRO A 191 -7.58 13.39 -1.08
C PRO A 191 -7.04 13.06 -2.49
N LEU A 192 -6.58 11.83 -2.73
CA LEU A 192 -6.07 11.41 -4.04
C LEU A 192 -7.21 10.99 -4.97
N LEU A 193 -8.22 10.25 -4.48
CA LEU A 193 -9.40 9.87 -5.25
C LEU A 193 -10.10 11.08 -5.86
N ALA A 194 -10.24 12.18 -5.09
CA ALA A 194 -10.85 13.42 -5.56
C ALA A 194 -9.99 14.21 -6.56
N SER A 195 -8.73 13.83 -6.77
CA SER A 195 -7.79 14.54 -7.66
C SER A 195 -7.58 13.85 -9.01
N VAL A 196 -8.11 12.66 -9.21
CA VAL A 196 -7.99 11.88 -10.46
C VAL A 196 -9.27 11.95 -11.28
N GLY A 197 -9.16 11.70 -12.59
CA GLY A 197 -10.34 11.70 -13.49
C GLY A 197 -11.22 10.47 -13.34
N HIS A 198 -10.66 9.35 -12.87
CA HIS A 198 -11.37 8.07 -12.76
C HIS A 198 -11.21 7.46 -11.35
N PRO A 199 -11.86 8.04 -10.31
CA PRO A 199 -11.86 7.46 -8.98
C PRO A 199 -12.74 6.20 -8.92
N VAL A 200 -12.23 5.14 -8.32
CA VAL A 200 -12.95 3.86 -8.17
C VAL A 200 -12.87 3.38 -6.74
N ALA A 201 -14.01 3.22 -6.09
CA ALA A 201 -14.13 2.69 -4.75
C ALA A 201 -14.23 1.15 -4.81
N VAL A 202 -13.23 0.44 -4.27
CA VAL A 202 -13.16 -1.02 -4.29
C VAL A 202 -13.52 -1.55 -2.91
N ASP A 203 -14.59 -2.34 -2.79
CA ASP A 203 -15.04 -2.89 -1.50
C ASP A 203 -14.98 -1.85 -0.35
N PRO A 204 -15.45 -0.60 -0.56
CA PRO A 204 -15.11 0.56 0.24
C PRO A 204 -15.62 0.51 1.68
N ASP A 205 -14.88 1.13 2.58
CA ASP A 205 -15.38 1.43 3.92
C ASP A 205 -16.66 2.30 3.88
N PRO A 206 -17.45 2.36 4.98
CA PRO A 206 -18.74 3.05 4.97
C PRO A 206 -18.64 4.55 4.64
N THR A 207 -17.51 5.21 4.93
CA THR A 207 -17.29 6.63 4.67
C THR A 207 -16.99 6.86 3.19
N LEU A 208 -16.06 6.08 2.63
CA LEU A 208 -15.75 6.13 1.20
C LEU A 208 -16.96 5.71 0.36
N ARG A 209 -17.71 4.67 0.77
CA ARG A 209 -18.92 4.23 0.07
C ARG A 209 -19.92 5.37 -0.08
N ARG A 210 -20.26 6.04 1.02
CA ARG A 210 -21.18 7.18 1.01
C ARG A 210 -20.66 8.30 0.09
N HIS A 211 -19.36 8.63 0.21
CA HIS A 211 -18.77 9.66 -0.62
C HIS A 211 -18.83 9.31 -2.12
N ALA A 212 -18.56 8.05 -2.48
CA ALA A 212 -18.61 7.54 -3.85
C ALA A 212 -20.04 7.59 -4.40
N GLU A 213 -21.05 7.21 -3.62
CA GLU A 213 -22.46 7.29 -3.99
C GLU A 213 -22.90 8.75 -4.23
N ASP A 214 -22.55 9.67 -3.31
CA ASP A 214 -22.89 11.10 -3.41
C ASP A 214 -22.24 11.79 -4.63
N ASN A 215 -21.05 11.31 -5.06
CA ASN A 215 -20.31 11.87 -6.19
C ASN A 215 -20.41 11.03 -7.48
N HIS A 216 -21.24 10.01 -7.51
CA HIS A 216 -21.43 9.10 -8.65
C HIS A 216 -20.13 8.42 -9.11
N TRP A 217 -19.22 8.11 -8.18
CA TRP A 217 -18.02 7.35 -8.48
C TRP A 217 -18.36 5.87 -8.69
N GLN A 218 -17.54 5.20 -9.49
CA GLN A 218 -17.68 3.76 -9.66
C GLN A 218 -17.38 3.03 -8.35
N ILE A 219 -18.26 2.08 -8.00
CA ILE A 219 -18.07 1.15 -6.89
C ILE A 219 -17.99 -0.26 -7.47
N LEU A 220 -16.99 -1.02 -7.10
CA LEU A 220 -16.85 -2.42 -7.53
C LEU A 220 -16.41 -3.32 -6.35
N SER A 221 -16.60 -4.63 -6.51
CA SER A 221 -16.07 -5.63 -5.58
C SER A 221 -15.08 -6.53 -6.31
N LEU A 222 -13.94 -6.77 -5.68
CA LEU A 222 -12.95 -7.76 -6.11
C LEU A 222 -13.04 -9.06 -5.31
N ARG A 223 -13.92 -9.13 -4.29
CA ARG A 223 -14.04 -10.29 -3.38
C ARG A 223 -15.02 -11.34 -3.86
N ASP A 224 -16.08 -10.98 -4.62
CA ASP A 224 -17.16 -11.92 -5.04
C ASP A 224 -17.44 -11.88 -6.56
#